data_e42e3732cddcf97f70aca05b4971fd56
#
_entry.id   e42e3732cddcf97f70aca05b4971fd56
#
_cell.length_a   1.000
_cell.length_b   1.000
_cell.length_c   1.000
_cell.angle_alpha   90.00
_cell.angle_beta   90.00
_cell.angle_gamma   90.00
#
_symmetry.space_group_name_H-M   'P 1'
#
loop_
_entity.id
_entity.type
_entity.pdbx_description
1 polymer ?
#
loop_
_entity_poly.entity_id
_entity_poly.type
_entity_poly.pdbx_seq_one_letter_code
_entity_poly.pdbx_strand_id
1 'polypeptide(L)'
;MKGGILIVILGILCWVPVATAQEKPRDAEKLGNVHFPVSCLPATQPQFDRAVAMLHSFWYPQGLNAFAEIAKTDPSCAMVYWGIAISRRANPMVGAPGAGPDALKDAVEAAGKARLAGAKTQRERDYIAAIETYYNDWEKRDYRTRVLAYEKAMEDVYLHYPEDPEAAVFYALAIDEAVNVLPPDPNFARQQKAGAILEKVLAANPEHPGALHYLIHAYDFPQLADRGLAAARQYGDVAPAAPHALHMPSHTYSMLGMWPESIKANQAALSVSKGYAHALDFMVYAYLQMAQDIEAKRGVDRNIELLKSQGAAGAAAANPTGAVLAGYTALAAIPARYAIERGAWTEAAGLQPVHSTPVADSITYFARAMGSARSGNLDAARKNIEQLKQIEEGLLQVKDDYWAQQVEIQRNAAIAWTAYAEGKKDAATKLMRTAADLEDGSEKHVAMENRLWPMRELLGDLLLEVNEPGLALKEYEASLQLARNRYRGFYGAAKAAQRSGDPGKARIYYDKLVVLCSKADTQRPELAEAKKYLAQK
;
A
#
# COMPACT_ATOMS: atom_id res chain seq x y z
N MET A 1 2.96 89.62 -27.70
CA MET A 1 4.03 89.19 -26.77
C MET A 1 3.40 88.29 -25.71
N LYS A 2 3.50 87.02 -25.87
CA LYS A 2 3.03 86.05 -24.88
C LYS A 2 4.14 85.00 -24.78
N GLY A 3 4.91 85.03 -23.64
CA GLY A 3 5.92 84.06 -23.34
C GLY A 3 5.32 82.77 -22.84
N GLY A 4 5.63 81.66 -23.50
CA GLY A 4 5.27 80.34 -23.08
C GLY A 4 6.41 79.69 -22.31
N ILE A 5 6.17 79.32 -21.08
CA ILE A 5 7.14 78.59 -20.20
C ILE A 5 7.08 77.13 -20.59
N LEU A 6 8.23 76.56 -21.01
CA LEU A 6 8.41 75.16 -21.32
C LEU A 6 8.83 74.41 -19.99
N ILE A 7 7.90 73.63 -19.44
CA ILE A 7 8.24 72.77 -18.26
C ILE A 7 8.78 71.45 -18.80
N VAL A 8 10.07 71.22 -18.59
CA VAL A 8 10.75 69.92 -18.83
C VAL A 8 10.53 69.03 -17.61
N ILE A 9 9.66 68.01 -17.77
CA ILE A 9 9.51 66.97 -16.73
C ILE A 9 10.59 65.91 -16.94
N LEU A 10 11.61 65.92 -16.07
CA LEU A 10 12.58 64.85 -15.97
C LEU A 10 11.94 63.63 -15.32
N GLY A 11 11.60 62.63 -16.12
CA GLY A 11 11.15 61.31 -15.62
C GLY A 11 12.34 60.57 -15.04
N ILE A 12 12.38 60.44 -13.73
CA ILE A 12 13.32 59.51 -13.03
C ILE A 12 12.77 58.10 -13.23
N LEU A 13 13.38 57.32 -14.17
CA LEU A 13 13.17 55.88 -14.25
C LEU A 13 13.89 55.23 -13.02
N CYS A 14 13.08 54.86 -12.01
CA CYS A 14 13.55 53.97 -10.98
C CYS A 14 13.74 52.55 -11.58
N TRP A 15 14.95 52.17 -11.84
CA TRP A 15 15.32 50.79 -12.10
C TRP A 15 15.16 50.00 -10.79
N VAL A 16 14.08 49.23 -10.67
CA VAL A 16 13.91 48.20 -9.65
C VAL A 16 14.69 46.98 -10.16
N PRO A 17 15.76 46.55 -9.50
CA PRO A 17 16.40 45.30 -9.89
C PRO A 17 15.37 44.18 -9.67
N VAL A 18 14.94 43.52 -10.73
CA VAL A 18 14.24 42.25 -10.66
C VAL A 18 15.28 41.26 -10.07
N ALA A 19 15.14 40.97 -8.78
CA ALA A 19 15.85 39.89 -8.16
C ALA A 19 15.39 38.60 -8.87
N THR A 20 16.20 38.13 -9.82
CA THR A 20 16.09 36.76 -10.31
C THR A 20 16.26 35.89 -9.08
N ALA A 21 15.17 35.27 -8.63
CA ALA A 21 15.24 34.20 -7.65
C ALA A 21 16.23 33.19 -8.22
N GLN A 22 17.44 33.16 -7.70
CA GLN A 22 18.39 32.10 -7.92
C GLN A 22 17.68 30.84 -7.41
N GLU A 23 17.22 29.98 -8.34
CA GLU A 23 16.82 28.63 -7.97
C GLU A 23 17.98 28.06 -7.16
N LYS A 24 17.72 27.77 -5.88
CA LYS A 24 18.66 26.97 -5.09
C LYS A 24 19.06 25.79 -5.96
N PRO A 25 20.37 25.44 -6.06
CA PRO A 25 20.78 24.22 -6.70
C PRO A 25 19.86 23.14 -6.12
N ARG A 26 19.17 22.36 -6.98
CA ARG A 26 18.42 21.21 -6.50
C ARG A 26 19.38 20.44 -5.64
N ASP A 27 19.16 20.42 -4.31
CA ASP A 27 19.91 19.57 -3.42
C ASP A 27 19.89 18.19 -4.05
N ALA A 28 21.07 17.62 -4.29
CA ALA A 28 21.22 16.33 -4.95
C ALA A 28 20.19 15.41 -4.32
N GLU A 29 19.27 14.85 -5.13
CA GLU A 29 18.11 14.06 -4.69
C GLU A 29 18.57 13.11 -3.59
N LYS A 30 18.14 13.38 -2.35
CA LYS A 30 18.52 12.56 -1.20
C LYS A 30 17.80 11.22 -1.30
N LEU A 31 18.56 10.13 -1.38
CA LEU A 31 18.07 8.75 -1.52
C LEU A 31 18.59 7.83 -0.41
N GLY A 32 19.16 8.39 0.64
CA GLY A 32 19.82 7.64 1.71
C GLY A 32 21.27 7.30 1.39
N ASN A 33 21.85 6.41 2.19
CA ASN A 33 23.27 6.05 2.12
C ASN A 33 23.43 4.59 1.71
N VAL A 34 23.88 4.38 0.46
CA VAL A 34 24.16 3.08 -0.14
C VAL A 34 25.60 3.05 -0.63
N HIS A 35 26.29 1.95 -0.38
CA HIS A 35 27.56 1.65 -1.02
C HIS A 35 27.61 0.19 -1.45
N PHE A 36 27.46 -0.02 -2.76
CA PHE A 36 27.54 -1.34 -3.38
C PHE A 36 28.83 -1.42 -4.22
N PRO A 37 29.95 -1.93 -3.67
CA PRO A 37 31.22 -1.95 -4.39
C PRO A 37 31.13 -2.74 -5.68
N VAL A 38 31.61 -2.15 -6.78
CA VAL A 38 31.66 -2.78 -8.10
C VAL A 38 33.04 -2.66 -8.73
N SER A 39 33.44 -3.67 -9.51
CA SER A 39 34.72 -3.71 -10.21
C SER A 39 34.69 -3.03 -11.58
N CYS A 40 33.84 -2.04 -11.76
CA CYS A 40 33.67 -1.22 -12.95
C CYS A 40 34.68 -0.06 -12.99
N LEU A 41 34.55 0.87 -13.95
CA LEU A 41 35.36 2.10 -13.93
C LEU A 41 35.08 2.86 -12.62
N PRO A 42 36.15 3.35 -11.91
CA PRO A 42 35.95 4.04 -10.63
C PRO A 42 34.97 5.24 -10.69
N ALA A 43 34.93 5.93 -11.83
CA ALA A 43 34.04 7.06 -12.06
C ALA A 43 32.53 6.66 -12.07
N THR A 44 32.20 5.37 -12.26
CA THR A 44 30.82 4.88 -12.27
C THR A 44 30.29 4.51 -10.88
N GLN A 45 31.17 4.34 -9.87
CA GLN A 45 30.77 3.91 -8.52
C GLN A 45 29.67 4.80 -7.90
N PRO A 46 29.80 6.14 -7.86
CA PRO A 46 28.75 6.98 -7.27
C PRO A 46 27.41 6.89 -8.02
N GLN A 47 27.45 6.72 -9.35
CA GLN A 47 26.24 6.58 -10.16
C GLN A 47 25.58 5.22 -9.91
N PHE A 48 26.40 4.17 -9.71
CA PHE A 48 25.91 2.83 -9.39
C PHE A 48 25.25 2.79 -8.01
N ASP A 49 25.90 3.36 -6.98
CA ASP A 49 25.34 3.47 -5.63
C ASP A 49 24.00 4.21 -5.64
N ARG A 50 23.89 5.29 -6.41
CA ARG A 50 22.64 6.03 -6.61
C ARG A 50 21.56 5.18 -7.30
N ALA A 51 21.90 4.42 -8.32
CA ALA A 51 20.96 3.53 -9.02
C ALA A 51 20.45 2.41 -8.09
N VAL A 52 21.33 1.87 -7.23
CA VAL A 52 20.93 0.88 -6.20
C VAL A 52 20.02 1.52 -5.14
N ALA A 53 20.28 2.77 -4.73
CA ALA A 53 19.39 3.49 -3.80
C ALA A 53 17.99 3.71 -4.39
N MET A 54 17.89 3.99 -5.69
CA MET A 54 16.58 4.03 -6.40
C MET A 54 15.90 2.66 -6.42
N LEU A 55 16.67 1.59 -6.69
CA LEU A 55 16.16 0.21 -6.66
C LEU A 55 15.62 -0.15 -5.27
N HIS A 56 16.36 0.18 -4.20
CA HIS A 56 15.92 -0.02 -2.82
C HIS A 56 14.65 0.76 -2.45
N SER A 57 14.40 1.87 -3.11
CA SER A 57 13.18 2.66 -2.92
C SER A 57 12.06 2.25 -3.90
N PHE A 58 12.17 1.11 -4.56
CA PHE A 58 11.24 0.62 -5.60
C PHE A 58 10.95 1.66 -6.69
N TRP A 59 11.88 2.57 -6.92
CA TRP A 59 11.77 3.55 -8.00
C TRP A 59 12.31 2.94 -9.31
N TYR A 60 11.73 1.80 -9.69
CA TYR A 60 12.21 0.95 -10.78
C TYR A 60 12.40 1.65 -12.11
N PRO A 61 11.48 2.51 -12.62
CA PRO A 61 11.70 3.18 -13.90
C PRO A 61 12.95 4.06 -13.90
N GLN A 62 13.19 4.81 -12.82
CA GLN A 62 14.35 5.67 -12.68
C GLN A 62 15.64 4.88 -12.44
N GLY A 63 15.59 3.84 -11.63
CA GLY A 63 16.70 2.93 -11.41
C GLY A 63 17.16 2.26 -12.71
N LEU A 64 16.19 1.75 -13.49
CA LEU A 64 16.45 1.16 -14.80
C LEU A 64 17.14 2.14 -15.76
N ASN A 65 16.63 3.38 -15.83
CA ASN A 65 17.24 4.42 -16.66
C ASN A 65 18.67 4.75 -16.17
N ALA A 66 18.88 4.84 -14.85
CA ALA A 66 20.20 5.11 -14.28
C ALA A 66 21.21 4.01 -14.63
N PHE A 67 20.85 2.73 -14.47
CA PHE A 67 21.71 1.62 -14.91
C PHE A 67 21.96 1.64 -16.42
N ALA A 68 20.97 1.96 -17.25
CA ALA A 68 21.12 2.06 -18.69
C ALA A 68 22.09 3.19 -19.11
N GLU A 69 22.09 4.33 -18.41
CA GLU A 69 23.06 5.41 -18.67
C GLU A 69 24.48 5.00 -18.27
N ILE A 70 24.66 4.27 -17.17
CA ILE A 70 25.97 3.73 -16.78
C ILE A 70 26.46 2.72 -17.84
N ALA A 71 25.58 1.87 -18.38
CA ALA A 71 25.92 0.91 -19.43
C ALA A 71 26.44 1.57 -20.72
N LYS A 72 26.02 2.81 -21.03
CA LYS A 72 26.57 3.58 -22.17
C LYS A 72 27.97 4.08 -21.88
N THR A 73 28.28 4.42 -20.63
CA THR A 73 29.58 4.97 -20.21
C THR A 73 30.60 3.86 -19.97
N ASP A 74 30.16 2.74 -19.38
CA ASP A 74 31.00 1.58 -19.08
C ASP A 74 30.28 0.29 -19.51
N PRO A 75 30.24 -0.03 -20.81
CA PRO A 75 29.59 -1.24 -21.33
C PRO A 75 30.27 -2.55 -20.88
N SER A 76 31.47 -2.47 -20.30
CA SER A 76 32.19 -3.63 -19.75
C SER A 76 31.81 -3.93 -18.28
N CYS A 77 31.07 -3.03 -17.62
CA CYS A 77 30.64 -3.22 -16.25
C CYS A 77 29.54 -4.29 -16.16
N ALA A 78 29.87 -5.48 -15.71
CA ALA A 78 28.92 -6.59 -15.58
C ALA A 78 27.74 -6.25 -14.66
N MET A 79 28.01 -5.51 -13.57
CA MET A 79 27.02 -5.20 -12.54
C MET A 79 25.94 -4.21 -13.01
N VAL A 80 26.15 -3.41 -14.04
CA VAL A 80 25.07 -2.57 -14.59
C VAL A 80 24.00 -3.42 -15.26
N TYR A 81 24.40 -4.50 -15.91
CA TYR A 81 23.44 -5.45 -16.53
C TYR A 81 22.72 -6.29 -15.47
N TRP A 82 23.37 -6.61 -14.34
CA TRP A 82 22.69 -7.14 -13.16
C TRP A 82 21.63 -6.15 -12.64
N GLY A 83 21.99 -4.86 -12.52
CA GLY A 83 21.07 -3.81 -12.11
C GLY A 83 19.85 -3.67 -13.04
N ILE A 84 20.07 -3.78 -14.36
CA ILE A 84 18.99 -3.81 -15.35
C ILE A 84 18.12 -5.05 -15.15
N ALA A 85 18.72 -6.23 -15.01
CA ALA A 85 17.99 -7.48 -14.82
C ALA A 85 17.11 -7.45 -13.57
N ILE A 86 17.65 -7.07 -12.41
CA ILE A 86 16.88 -7.02 -11.16
C ILE A 86 15.77 -5.96 -11.20
N SER A 87 15.99 -4.82 -11.89
CA SER A 87 14.96 -3.79 -12.08
C SER A 87 13.78 -4.25 -12.95
N ARG A 88 14.00 -5.24 -13.83
CA ARG A 88 12.96 -5.82 -14.68
C ARG A 88 12.08 -6.86 -13.98
N ARG A 89 12.41 -7.27 -12.75
CA ARG A 89 11.55 -8.18 -11.97
C ARG A 89 10.18 -7.60 -11.65
N ALA A 90 10.03 -6.30 -11.76
CA ALA A 90 8.91 -5.53 -11.18
C ALA A 90 8.95 -5.52 -9.64
N ASN A 91 7.89 -4.97 -9.02
CA ASN A 91 7.82 -4.88 -7.56
C ASN A 91 7.60 -6.28 -6.94
N PRO A 92 8.54 -6.80 -6.14
CA PRO A 92 8.46 -8.14 -5.58
C PRO A 92 7.33 -8.31 -4.54
N MET A 93 6.80 -7.20 -4.01
CA MET A 93 5.78 -7.25 -2.96
C MET A 93 4.35 -7.43 -3.50
N VAL A 94 4.09 -7.22 -4.80
CA VAL A 94 2.73 -7.33 -5.35
C VAL A 94 2.36 -8.74 -5.86
N GLY A 95 3.28 -9.68 -5.77
CA GLY A 95 3.03 -11.09 -6.11
C GLY A 95 2.97 -11.40 -7.60
N ALA A 96 2.38 -12.56 -7.94
CA ALA A 96 2.25 -13.03 -9.32
C ALA A 96 1.27 -12.14 -10.13
N PRO A 97 1.49 -12.02 -11.43
CA PRO A 97 2.55 -12.68 -12.22
C PRO A 97 3.91 -11.97 -12.20
N GLY A 98 4.08 -10.89 -11.41
CA GLY A 98 5.30 -10.08 -11.44
C GLY A 98 5.44 -9.31 -12.76
N ALA A 99 6.62 -9.39 -13.37
CA ALA A 99 6.87 -8.79 -14.67
C ALA A 99 6.17 -9.57 -15.82
N GLY A 100 5.64 -8.85 -16.81
CA GLY A 100 5.08 -9.46 -18.00
C GLY A 100 6.14 -10.16 -18.88
N PRO A 101 5.71 -10.98 -19.86
CA PRO A 101 6.63 -11.77 -20.68
C PRO A 101 7.75 -10.98 -21.37
N ASP A 102 7.46 -9.79 -21.87
CA ASP A 102 8.46 -8.96 -22.54
C ASP A 102 9.50 -8.43 -21.55
N ALA A 103 9.08 -8.00 -20.35
CA ALA A 103 10.02 -7.59 -19.30
C ALA A 103 10.88 -8.76 -18.80
N LEU A 104 10.34 -9.99 -18.76
CA LEU A 104 11.10 -11.19 -18.42
C LEU A 104 12.13 -11.53 -19.51
N LYS A 105 11.79 -11.40 -20.80
CA LYS A 105 12.75 -11.57 -21.90
C LYS A 105 13.90 -10.57 -21.83
N ASP A 106 13.56 -9.29 -21.64
CA ASP A 106 14.56 -8.22 -21.48
C ASP A 106 15.48 -8.50 -20.28
N ALA A 107 14.93 -9.02 -19.19
CA ALA A 107 15.68 -9.36 -17.99
C ALA A 107 16.64 -10.54 -18.21
N VAL A 108 16.21 -11.59 -18.91
CA VAL A 108 17.07 -12.73 -19.32
C VAL A 108 18.21 -12.24 -20.19
N GLU A 109 17.93 -11.37 -21.17
CA GLU A 109 18.97 -10.77 -22.00
C GLU A 109 19.98 -9.96 -21.17
N ALA A 110 19.49 -9.15 -20.23
CA ALA A 110 20.35 -8.36 -19.35
C ALA A 110 21.20 -9.26 -18.45
N ALA A 111 20.64 -10.29 -17.82
CA ALA A 111 21.38 -11.25 -17.01
C ALA A 111 22.45 -11.99 -17.84
N GLY A 112 22.12 -12.38 -19.08
CA GLY A 112 23.08 -12.95 -20.03
C GLY A 112 24.21 -11.99 -20.38
N LYS A 113 23.93 -10.71 -20.58
CA LYS A 113 24.95 -9.65 -20.79
C LYS A 113 25.85 -9.50 -19.58
N ALA A 114 25.28 -9.53 -18.36
CA ALA A 114 26.06 -9.46 -17.12
C ALA A 114 27.09 -10.60 -17.04
N ARG A 115 26.68 -11.82 -17.34
CA ARG A 115 27.55 -13.00 -17.36
C ARG A 115 28.64 -12.90 -18.44
N LEU A 116 28.27 -12.44 -19.65
CA LEU A 116 29.20 -12.33 -20.79
C LEU A 116 30.22 -11.20 -20.60
N ALA A 117 29.85 -10.10 -19.95
CA ALA A 117 30.76 -9.00 -19.63
C ALA A 117 31.88 -9.43 -18.65
N GLY A 118 31.67 -10.49 -17.89
CA GLY A 118 32.71 -11.12 -17.07
C GLY A 118 33.04 -10.31 -15.82
N ALA A 119 32.22 -10.44 -14.78
CA ALA A 119 32.48 -9.81 -13.49
C ALA A 119 33.86 -10.21 -12.91
N LYS A 120 34.61 -9.21 -12.40
CA LYS A 120 36.00 -9.42 -11.98
C LYS A 120 36.11 -10.09 -10.62
N THR A 121 35.15 -9.85 -9.73
CA THR A 121 35.16 -10.44 -8.38
C THR A 121 34.22 -11.64 -8.27
N GLN A 122 34.49 -12.54 -7.32
CA GLN A 122 33.60 -13.68 -7.04
C GLN A 122 32.25 -13.20 -6.51
N ARG A 123 32.27 -12.18 -5.65
CA ARG A 123 31.05 -11.54 -5.12
C ARG A 123 30.11 -11.10 -6.23
N GLU A 124 30.60 -10.38 -7.24
CA GLU A 124 29.77 -9.93 -8.37
C GLU A 124 29.22 -11.10 -9.18
N ARG A 125 30.05 -12.15 -9.40
CA ARG A 125 29.58 -13.35 -10.08
C ARG A 125 28.46 -14.06 -9.33
N ASP A 126 28.53 -14.09 -8.01
CA ASP A 126 27.51 -14.74 -7.17
C ASP A 126 26.18 -13.95 -7.18
N TYR A 127 26.22 -12.60 -7.17
CA TYR A 127 25.00 -11.79 -7.38
C TYR A 127 24.38 -11.99 -8.76
N ILE A 128 25.21 -12.08 -9.82
CA ILE A 128 24.71 -12.35 -11.17
C ILE A 128 24.10 -13.75 -11.25
N ALA A 129 24.77 -14.76 -10.70
CA ALA A 129 24.26 -16.12 -10.66
C ALA A 129 22.94 -16.21 -9.85
N ALA A 130 22.83 -15.47 -8.75
CA ALA A 130 21.60 -15.44 -7.96
C ALA A 130 20.42 -14.92 -8.77
N ILE A 131 20.54 -13.79 -9.49
CA ILE A 131 19.43 -13.28 -10.32
C ILE A 131 19.13 -14.19 -11.53
N GLU A 132 20.12 -14.88 -12.08
CA GLU A 132 19.90 -15.89 -13.13
C GLU A 132 19.00 -17.04 -12.64
N THR A 133 19.05 -17.44 -11.36
CA THR A 133 18.17 -18.50 -10.83
C THR A 133 16.70 -18.13 -10.92
N TYR A 134 16.37 -16.84 -10.81
CA TYR A 134 15.01 -16.34 -10.98
C TYR A 134 14.52 -16.44 -12.42
N TYR A 135 15.42 -16.23 -13.39
CA TYR A 135 15.06 -16.17 -14.81
C TYR A 135 15.23 -17.49 -15.57
N ASN A 136 16.05 -18.42 -15.03
CA ASN A 136 16.28 -19.70 -15.70
C ASN A 136 14.97 -20.46 -15.92
N ASP A 137 14.73 -20.86 -17.18
CA ASP A 137 13.53 -21.60 -17.61
C ASP A 137 12.20 -20.92 -17.19
N TRP A 138 12.16 -19.59 -17.16
CA TRP A 138 11.00 -18.83 -16.66
C TRP A 138 9.69 -19.15 -17.40
N GLU A 139 9.76 -19.59 -18.66
CA GLU A 139 8.59 -20.01 -19.45
C GLU A 139 7.98 -21.33 -18.95
N LYS A 140 8.76 -22.15 -18.24
CA LYS A 140 8.35 -23.48 -17.73
C LYS A 140 8.14 -23.51 -16.23
N ARG A 141 8.74 -22.56 -15.52
CA ARG A 141 8.70 -22.48 -14.04
C ARG A 141 7.69 -21.44 -13.61
N ASP A 142 6.80 -21.81 -12.70
CA ASP A 142 5.86 -20.88 -12.09
C ASP A 142 6.57 -19.80 -11.26
N TYR A 143 5.84 -18.76 -10.93
CA TYR A 143 6.36 -17.62 -10.16
C TYR A 143 6.91 -18.06 -8.80
N ARG A 144 6.16 -18.90 -8.06
CA ARG A 144 6.57 -19.41 -6.74
C ARG A 144 7.91 -20.13 -6.81
N THR A 145 8.08 -21.04 -7.77
CA THR A 145 9.33 -21.78 -7.97
C THR A 145 10.51 -20.85 -8.24
N ARG A 146 10.32 -19.78 -9.02
CA ARG A 146 11.36 -18.80 -9.34
C ARG A 146 11.75 -17.95 -8.13
N VAL A 147 10.75 -17.49 -7.35
CA VAL A 147 10.96 -16.72 -6.11
C VAL A 147 11.76 -17.53 -5.09
N LEU A 148 11.36 -18.77 -4.82
CA LEU A 148 12.05 -19.62 -3.84
C LEU A 148 13.48 -19.99 -4.28
N ALA A 149 13.73 -20.14 -5.59
CA ALA A 149 15.08 -20.38 -6.10
C ALA A 149 15.97 -19.13 -5.92
N TYR A 150 15.43 -17.94 -6.13
CA TYR A 150 16.15 -16.70 -5.91
C TYR A 150 16.42 -16.45 -4.42
N GLU A 151 15.43 -16.68 -3.55
CA GLU A 151 15.62 -16.58 -2.11
C GLU A 151 16.78 -17.47 -1.65
N LYS A 152 16.80 -18.74 -2.10
CA LYS A 152 17.88 -19.65 -1.74
C LYS A 152 19.24 -19.18 -2.26
N ALA A 153 19.31 -18.68 -3.48
CA ALA A 153 20.55 -18.14 -4.04
C ALA A 153 21.04 -16.90 -3.28
N MET A 154 20.11 -16.01 -2.86
CA MET A 154 20.47 -14.85 -2.03
C MET A 154 20.87 -15.23 -0.60
N GLU A 155 20.30 -16.30 -0.04
CA GLU A 155 20.78 -16.87 1.23
C GLU A 155 22.25 -17.28 1.11
N ASP A 156 22.61 -17.97 0.02
CA ASP A 156 23.99 -18.42 -0.22
C ASP A 156 24.95 -17.21 -0.37
N VAL A 157 24.54 -16.14 -1.08
CA VAL A 157 25.31 -14.90 -1.16
C VAL A 157 25.50 -14.29 0.24
N TYR A 158 24.42 -14.15 1.02
CA TYR A 158 24.48 -13.61 2.37
C TYR A 158 25.42 -14.41 3.31
N LEU A 159 25.41 -15.74 3.21
CA LEU A 159 26.26 -16.60 4.03
C LEU A 159 27.72 -16.56 3.60
N HIS A 160 28.02 -16.39 2.30
CA HIS A 160 29.38 -16.24 1.79
C HIS A 160 30.01 -14.87 2.08
N TYR A 161 29.16 -13.81 2.19
CA TYR A 161 29.60 -12.44 2.41
C TYR A 161 28.92 -11.83 3.65
N PRO A 162 29.22 -12.32 4.87
CA PRO A 162 28.50 -11.91 6.10
C PRO A 162 28.72 -10.44 6.49
N GLU A 163 29.78 -9.80 5.97
CA GLU A 163 30.08 -8.38 6.21
C GLU A 163 29.54 -7.47 5.09
N ASP A 164 28.87 -8.02 4.07
CA ASP A 164 28.28 -7.26 3.00
C ASP A 164 26.82 -6.83 3.37
N PRO A 165 26.59 -5.53 3.67
CA PRO A 165 25.27 -5.07 4.05
C PRO A 165 24.24 -5.23 2.92
N GLU A 166 24.68 -5.14 1.66
CA GLU A 166 23.80 -5.29 0.50
C GLU A 166 23.36 -6.75 0.33
N ALA A 167 24.22 -7.73 0.61
CA ALA A 167 23.84 -9.14 0.62
C ALA A 167 22.75 -9.40 1.67
N ALA A 168 22.90 -8.81 2.86
CA ALA A 168 21.91 -8.90 3.92
C ALA A 168 20.56 -8.28 3.50
N VAL A 169 20.59 -7.09 2.93
CA VAL A 169 19.38 -6.34 2.52
C VAL A 169 18.65 -7.02 1.37
N PHE A 170 19.36 -7.48 0.33
CA PHE A 170 18.73 -8.21 -0.78
C PHE A 170 18.23 -9.59 -0.36
N TYR A 171 18.90 -10.27 0.57
CA TYR A 171 18.39 -11.54 1.12
C TYR A 171 17.11 -11.31 1.93
N ALA A 172 17.06 -10.29 2.78
CA ALA A 172 15.86 -9.95 3.54
C ALA A 172 14.67 -9.64 2.60
N LEU A 173 14.90 -8.86 1.53
CA LEU A 173 13.87 -8.62 0.51
C LEU A 173 13.41 -9.92 -0.17
N ALA A 174 14.33 -10.84 -0.44
CA ALA A 174 13.97 -12.14 -1.05
C ALA A 174 13.13 -13.01 -0.09
N ILE A 175 13.37 -12.93 1.22
CA ILE A 175 12.51 -13.56 2.24
C ILE A 175 11.11 -12.92 2.22
N ASP A 176 11.01 -11.58 2.20
CA ASP A 176 9.73 -10.86 2.18
C ASP A 176 8.92 -11.20 0.91
N GLU A 177 9.58 -11.32 -0.24
CA GLU A 177 8.91 -11.79 -1.46
C GLU A 177 8.44 -13.25 -1.34
N ALA A 178 9.26 -14.12 -0.74
CA ALA A 178 8.91 -15.52 -0.56
C ALA A 178 7.69 -15.71 0.36
N VAL A 179 7.49 -14.83 1.34
CA VAL A 179 6.29 -14.82 2.19
C VAL A 179 5.02 -14.73 1.34
N ASN A 180 5.02 -13.90 0.29
CA ASN A 180 3.83 -13.68 -0.56
C ASN A 180 3.44 -14.91 -1.41
N VAL A 181 4.31 -15.91 -1.53
CA VAL A 181 4.07 -17.12 -2.33
C VAL A 181 3.98 -18.39 -1.49
N LEU A 182 4.11 -18.28 -0.18
CA LEU A 182 4.02 -19.38 0.78
C LEU A 182 2.70 -19.30 1.56
N PRO A 183 2.23 -20.43 2.14
CA PRO A 183 1.12 -20.39 3.08
C PRO A 183 1.42 -19.46 4.26
N PRO A 184 0.41 -18.77 4.81
CA PRO A 184 0.57 -17.95 6.01
C PRO A 184 1.20 -18.73 7.17
N ASP A 185 2.15 -18.09 7.87
CA ASP A 185 2.76 -18.61 9.08
C ASP A 185 2.26 -17.81 10.30
N PRO A 186 1.46 -18.40 11.20
CA PRO A 186 0.92 -17.69 12.36
C PRO A 186 1.99 -17.20 13.34
N ASN A 187 3.21 -17.73 13.23
CA ASN A 187 4.35 -17.30 14.05
C ASN A 187 5.21 -16.23 13.37
N PHE A 188 4.93 -15.88 12.12
CA PHE A 188 5.70 -14.87 11.35
C PHE A 188 7.22 -15.14 11.34
N ALA A 189 7.65 -16.42 11.32
CA ALA A 189 9.05 -16.77 11.48
C ALA A 189 9.94 -16.17 10.38
N ARG A 190 9.46 -16.12 9.13
CA ARG A 190 10.19 -15.55 8.00
C ARG A 190 10.27 -14.03 8.11
N GLN A 191 9.18 -13.37 8.41
CA GLN A 191 9.11 -11.92 8.61
C GLN A 191 10.03 -11.48 9.75
N GLN A 192 10.03 -12.22 10.86
CA GLN A 192 10.93 -11.95 11.98
C GLN A 192 12.40 -12.19 11.62
N LYS A 193 12.72 -13.20 10.77
CA LYS A 193 14.08 -13.45 10.27
C LYS A 193 14.55 -12.29 9.39
N ALA A 194 13.73 -11.84 8.42
CA ALA A 194 14.04 -10.70 7.59
C ALA A 194 14.25 -9.43 8.43
N GLY A 195 13.34 -9.17 9.36
CA GLY A 195 13.44 -8.03 10.27
C GLY A 195 14.73 -8.02 11.09
N ALA A 196 15.12 -9.15 11.68
CA ALA A 196 16.35 -9.26 12.47
C ALA A 196 17.62 -8.98 11.64
N ILE A 197 17.64 -9.43 10.38
CA ILE A 197 18.74 -9.13 9.44
C ILE A 197 18.81 -7.63 9.18
N LEU A 198 17.67 -6.99 8.87
CA LEU A 198 17.59 -5.56 8.55
C LEU A 198 17.88 -4.67 9.76
N GLU A 199 17.42 -5.04 10.96
CA GLU A 199 17.74 -4.35 12.22
C GLU A 199 19.25 -4.34 12.48
N LYS A 200 19.97 -5.43 12.17
CA LYS A 200 21.45 -5.48 12.26
C LYS A 200 22.11 -4.52 11.26
N VAL A 201 21.62 -4.44 10.03
CA VAL A 201 22.13 -3.49 9.03
C VAL A 201 21.91 -2.05 9.49
N LEU A 202 20.71 -1.73 10.02
CA LEU A 202 20.37 -0.38 10.48
C LEU A 202 21.19 0.04 11.71
N ALA A 203 21.61 -0.89 12.56
CA ALA A 203 22.51 -0.59 13.68
C ALA A 203 23.89 -0.08 13.19
N ALA A 204 24.37 -0.53 12.03
CA ALA A 204 25.63 -0.10 11.42
C ALA A 204 25.45 1.08 10.46
N ASN A 205 24.35 1.14 9.72
CA ASN A 205 24.01 2.19 8.75
C ASN A 205 22.55 2.63 8.92
N PRO A 206 22.25 3.57 9.82
CA PRO A 206 20.88 4.03 10.09
C PRO A 206 20.20 4.73 8.90
N GLU A 207 20.95 5.22 7.92
CA GLU A 207 20.41 5.88 6.72
C GLU A 207 20.38 4.95 5.49
N HIS A 208 20.44 3.63 5.68
CA HIS A 208 20.32 2.68 4.56
C HIS A 208 18.87 2.58 4.07
N PRO A 209 18.54 3.08 2.86
CA PRO A 209 17.14 3.19 2.40
C PRO A 209 16.48 1.82 2.24
N GLY A 210 17.20 0.82 1.73
CA GLY A 210 16.69 -0.54 1.56
C GLY A 210 16.39 -1.22 2.90
N ALA A 211 17.24 -1.04 3.89
CA ALA A 211 17.02 -1.64 5.20
C ALA A 211 15.80 -1.04 5.93
N LEU A 212 15.61 0.29 5.85
CA LEU A 212 14.42 0.95 6.39
C LEU A 212 13.15 0.50 5.66
N HIS A 213 13.20 0.48 4.33
CA HIS A 213 12.08 0.11 3.47
C HIS A 213 11.60 -1.31 3.72
N TYR A 214 12.52 -2.27 3.60
CA TYR A 214 12.18 -3.68 3.70
C TYR A 214 11.82 -4.09 5.13
N LEU A 215 12.34 -3.37 6.15
CA LEU A 215 11.89 -3.56 7.53
C LEU A 215 10.41 -3.16 7.72
N ILE A 216 9.94 -2.10 7.02
CA ILE A 216 8.53 -1.75 7.00
C ILE A 216 7.72 -2.90 6.37
N HIS A 217 8.17 -3.47 5.25
CA HIS A 217 7.49 -4.61 4.61
C HIS A 217 7.49 -5.86 5.48
N ALA A 218 8.62 -6.23 6.08
CA ALA A 218 8.73 -7.38 6.97
C ALA A 218 7.76 -7.29 8.17
N TYR A 219 7.45 -6.08 8.60
CA TYR A 219 6.56 -5.81 9.73
C TYR A 219 5.19 -5.19 9.34
N ASP A 220 4.80 -5.22 8.05
CA ASP A 220 3.47 -4.76 7.57
C ASP A 220 2.35 -5.76 7.91
N PHE A 221 2.35 -6.21 9.15
CA PHE A 221 1.36 -7.11 9.75
C PHE A 221 0.90 -6.52 11.08
N PRO A 222 -0.41 -6.56 11.42
CA PRO A 222 -0.93 -5.95 12.65
C PRO A 222 -0.19 -6.39 13.92
N GLN A 223 0.26 -7.65 13.96
CA GLN A 223 0.97 -8.25 15.09
C GLN A 223 2.42 -7.77 15.22
N LEU A 224 3.03 -7.32 14.12
CA LEU A 224 4.44 -6.90 14.07
C LEU A 224 4.62 -5.40 13.89
N ALA A 225 3.57 -4.65 13.57
CA ALA A 225 3.63 -3.24 13.16
C ALA A 225 4.33 -2.31 14.17
N ASP A 226 4.20 -2.58 15.48
CA ASP A 226 4.91 -1.80 16.51
C ASP A 226 6.44 -1.84 16.33
N ARG A 227 7.01 -2.94 15.84
CA ARG A 227 8.45 -3.09 15.55
C ARG A 227 8.88 -2.27 14.34
N GLY A 228 8.01 -2.05 13.36
CA GLY A 228 8.27 -1.23 12.17
C GLY A 228 8.27 0.28 12.41
N LEU A 229 7.75 0.74 13.57
CA LEU A 229 7.49 2.16 13.80
C LEU A 229 8.73 3.06 13.74
N ALA A 230 9.87 2.58 14.24
CA ALA A 230 11.12 3.34 14.20
C ALA A 230 11.60 3.58 12.75
N ALA A 231 11.55 2.55 11.91
CA ALA A 231 11.89 2.66 10.48
C ALA A 231 10.89 3.56 9.73
N ALA A 232 9.60 3.42 10.00
CA ALA A 232 8.56 4.27 9.41
C ALA A 232 8.78 5.77 9.72
N ARG A 233 9.20 6.12 10.92
CA ARG A 233 9.49 7.52 11.31
C ARG A 233 10.69 8.13 10.59
N GLN A 234 11.60 7.32 10.08
CA GLN A 234 12.87 7.78 9.48
C GLN A 234 12.87 7.73 7.96
N TYR A 235 12.21 6.74 7.35
CA TYR A 235 12.41 6.42 5.94
C TYR A 235 12.09 7.57 5.00
N GLY A 236 10.99 8.31 5.22
CA GLY A 236 10.63 9.47 4.40
C GLY A 236 11.66 10.61 4.44
N ASP A 237 12.39 10.77 5.55
CA ASP A 237 13.43 11.78 5.70
C ASP A 237 14.79 11.31 5.13
N VAL A 238 14.99 9.99 5.06
CA VAL A 238 16.21 9.40 4.49
C VAL A 238 16.18 9.43 2.96
N ALA A 239 15.04 9.13 2.34
CA ALA A 239 14.92 9.08 0.87
C ALA A 239 13.77 9.95 0.32
N PRO A 240 13.73 11.28 0.63
CA PRO A 240 12.60 12.15 0.28
C PRO A 240 12.43 12.38 -1.22
N ALA A 241 13.43 12.06 -2.05
CA ALA A 241 13.30 12.14 -3.50
C ALA A 241 12.43 11.04 -4.10
N ALA A 242 12.34 9.89 -3.43
CA ALA A 242 11.56 8.75 -3.92
C ALA A 242 10.11 8.83 -3.43
N PRO A 243 9.10 8.90 -4.33
CA PRO A 243 7.69 8.99 -3.93
C PRO A 243 7.24 7.83 -3.04
N HIS A 244 7.76 6.63 -3.30
CA HIS A 244 7.42 5.45 -2.52
C HIS A 244 8.01 5.50 -1.11
N ALA A 245 9.22 6.04 -0.92
CA ALA A 245 9.82 6.22 0.39
C ALA A 245 9.01 7.17 1.30
N LEU A 246 8.39 8.18 0.69
CA LEU A 246 7.48 9.10 1.40
C LEU A 246 6.15 8.42 1.78
N HIS A 247 5.68 7.47 0.96
CA HIS A 247 4.43 6.74 1.18
C HIS A 247 4.57 5.60 2.19
N MET A 248 5.66 4.82 2.13
CA MET A 248 5.83 3.57 2.89
C MET A 248 5.61 3.69 4.41
N PRO A 249 5.99 4.79 5.08
CA PRO A 249 5.66 4.96 6.50
C PRO A 249 4.17 4.80 6.81
N SER A 250 3.30 5.13 5.86
CA SER A 250 1.85 5.04 6.05
C SER A 250 1.34 3.61 6.19
N HIS A 251 2.04 2.60 5.69
CA HIS A 251 1.73 1.19 5.93
C HIS A 251 1.75 0.89 7.44
N THR A 252 2.86 1.19 8.10
CA THR A 252 2.98 1.03 9.56
C THR A 252 1.99 1.92 10.30
N TYR A 253 1.85 3.20 9.91
CA TYR A 253 0.93 4.12 10.58
C TYR A 253 -0.53 3.66 10.49
N SER A 254 -0.97 3.14 9.35
CA SER A 254 -2.34 2.60 9.19
C SER A 254 -2.56 1.36 10.05
N MET A 255 -1.58 0.43 10.14
CA MET A 255 -1.66 -0.73 11.03
C MET A 255 -1.79 -0.33 12.50
N LEU A 256 -1.13 0.76 12.90
CA LEU A 256 -1.16 1.28 14.27
C LEU A 256 -2.32 2.26 14.53
N GLY A 257 -3.09 2.62 13.51
CA GLY A 257 -4.17 3.61 13.62
C GLY A 257 -3.66 5.03 13.87
N MET A 258 -2.46 5.36 13.39
CA MET A 258 -1.82 6.68 13.48
C MET A 258 -2.22 7.50 12.23
N TRP A 259 -3.48 7.88 12.17
CA TRP A 259 -4.08 8.48 10.98
C TRP A 259 -3.49 9.82 10.56
N PRO A 260 -3.20 10.77 11.49
CA PRO A 260 -2.54 12.02 11.12
C PRO A 260 -1.18 11.84 10.46
N GLU A 261 -0.38 10.87 10.95
CA GLU A 261 0.92 10.54 10.40
C GLU A 261 0.78 9.87 9.02
N SER A 262 -0.20 8.98 8.84
CA SER A 262 -0.53 8.37 7.54
C SER A 262 -0.92 9.44 6.52
N ILE A 263 -1.76 10.41 6.89
CA ILE A 263 -2.14 11.53 6.02
C ILE A 263 -0.90 12.34 5.61
N LYS A 264 -0.04 12.71 6.58
CA LYS A 264 1.17 13.50 6.32
C LYS A 264 2.12 12.80 5.34
N ALA A 265 2.36 11.51 5.54
CA ALA A 265 3.22 10.71 4.67
C ALA A 265 2.68 10.67 3.23
N ASN A 266 1.38 10.41 3.07
CA ASN A 266 0.76 10.34 1.75
C ASN A 266 0.62 11.71 1.06
N GLN A 267 0.40 12.79 1.81
CA GLN A 267 0.47 14.15 1.26
C GLN A 267 1.87 14.45 0.70
N ALA A 268 2.93 14.08 1.40
CA ALA A 268 4.30 14.22 0.92
C ALA A 268 4.52 13.40 -0.37
N ALA A 269 4.11 12.13 -0.41
CA ALA A 269 4.21 11.29 -1.59
C ALA A 269 3.46 11.87 -2.80
N LEU A 270 2.24 12.36 -2.57
CA LEU A 270 1.40 12.97 -3.60
C LEU A 270 1.88 14.35 -4.07
N SER A 271 2.72 15.04 -3.30
CA SER A 271 3.37 16.29 -3.73
C SER A 271 4.44 16.02 -4.79
N VAL A 272 5.12 14.89 -4.70
CA VAL A 272 6.19 14.46 -5.63
C VAL A 272 5.59 13.67 -6.81
N SER A 273 4.59 12.81 -6.56
CA SER A 273 3.95 11.97 -7.58
C SER A 273 2.42 12.16 -7.56
N LYS A 274 1.94 13.13 -8.34
CA LYS A 274 0.52 13.54 -8.33
C LYS A 274 -0.46 12.43 -8.73
N GLY A 275 -0.03 11.46 -9.54
CA GLY A 275 -0.85 10.34 -10.02
C GLY A 275 -0.80 9.09 -9.12
N TYR A 276 -0.19 9.15 -7.96
CA TYR A 276 0.01 8.00 -7.09
C TYR A 276 -1.29 7.58 -6.39
N ALA A 277 -2.14 6.82 -7.09
CA ALA A 277 -3.47 6.41 -6.62
C ALA A 277 -3.39 5.58 -5.31
N HIS A 278 -2.37 4.72 -5.16
CA HIS A 278 -2.20 3.92 -3.95
C HIS A 278 -1.99 4.80 -2.69
N ALA A 279 -1.14 5.82 -2.76
CA ALA A 279 -1.00 6.79 -1.68
C ALA A 279 -2.28 7.59 -1.41
N LEU A 280 -3.07 7.85 -2.46
CA LEU A 280 -4.35 8.54 -2.33
C LEU A 280 -5.38 7.68 -1.59
N ASP A 281 -5.43 6.35 -1.79
CA ASP A 281 -6.31 5.44 -1.05
C ASP A 281 -6.02 5.47 0.45
N PHE A 282 -4.73 5.37 0.85
CA PHE A 282 -4.32 5.48 2.24
C PHE A 282 -4.76 6.80 2.88
N MET A 283 -4.59 7.90 2.15
CA MET A 283 -4.97 9.22 2.64
C MET A 283 -6.49 9.36 2.83
N VAL A 284 -7.28 8.89 1.85
CA VAL A 284 -8.75 8.92 1.93
C VAL A 284 -9.24 8.06 3.08
N TYR A 285 -8.68 6.85 3.24
CA TYR A 285 -9.05 5.99 4.36
C TYR A 285 -8.76 6.62 5.71
N ALA A 286 -7.57 7.22 5.89
CA ALA A 286 -7.20 7.88 7.13
C ALA A 286 -8.12 9.07 7.47
N TYR A 287 -8.50 9.88 6.47
CA TYR A 287 -9.49 10.95 6.67
C TYR A 287 -10.84 10.40 7.13
N LEU A 288 -11.31 9.29 6.55
CA LEU A 288 -12.58 8.67 6.92
C LEU A 288 -12.57 8.15 8.37
N GLN A 289 -11.43 7.63 8.85
CA GLN A 289 -11.31 7.19 10.25
C GLN A 289 -11.39 8.36 11.25
N MET A 290 -11.05 9.58 10.81
CA MET A 290 -11.12 10.78 11.64
C MET A 290 -12.41 11.61 11.43
N ALA A 291 -13.39 11.08 10.69
CA ALA A 291 -14.60 11.78 10.25
C ALA A 291 -14.31 13.11 9.51
N GLN A 292 -13.22 13.14 8.77
CA GLN A 292 -12.86 14.26 7.88
C GLN A 292 -13.39 13.97 6.46
N ASP A 293 -14.72 13.95 6.33
CA ASP A 293 -15.42 13.51 5.12
C ASP A 293 -15.27 14.49 3.95
N ILE A 294 -15.10 15.79 4.24
CA ILE A 294 -14.86 16.81 3.22
C ILE A 294 -13.48 16.60 2.60
N GLU A 295 -12.46 16.35 3.43
CA GLU A 295 -11.12 16.05 2.92
C GLU A 295 -11.07 14.71 2.18
N ALA A 296 -11.75 13.68 2.69
CA ALA A 296 -11.91 12.41 1.98
C ALA A 296 -12.58 12.58 0.61
N LYS A 297 -13.63 13.44 0.52
CA LYS A 297 -14.30 13.74 -0.75
C LYS A 297 -13.37 14.39 -1.77
N ARG A 298 -12.48 15.27 -1.34
CA ARG A 298 -11.45 15.85 -2.25
C ARG A 298 -10.57 14.76 -2.85
N GLY A 299 -10.23 13.73 -2.05
CA GLY A 299 -9.52 12.56 -2.56
C GLY A 299 -10.32 11.77 -3.59
N VAL A 300 -11.62 11.57 -3.35
CA VAL A 300 -12.53 10.94 -4.33
C VAL A 300 -12.61 11.75 -5.62
N ASP A 301 -12.74 13.08 -5.53
CA ASP A 301 -12.80 13.95 -6.72
C ASP A 301 -11.51 13.86 -7.53
N ARG A 302 -10.37 13.86 -6.85
CA ARG A 302 -9.06 13.66 -7.50
C ARG A 302 -8.97 12.29 -8.19
N ASN A 303 -9.50 11.23 -7.59
CA ASN A 303 -9.57 9.90 -8.21
C ASN A 303 -10.39 9.93 -9.50
N ILE A 304 -11.54 10.63 -9.49
CA ILE A 304 -12.39 10.81 -10.67
C ILE A 304 -11.64 11.59 -11.78
N GLU A 305 -10.89 12.61 -11.42
CA GLU A 305 -10.08 13.39 -12.37
C GLU A 305 -8.96 12.55 -12.99
N LEU A 306 -8.27 11.70 -12.20
CA LEU A 306 -7.26 10.77 -12.70
C LEU A 306 -7.87 9.80 -13.72
N LEU A 307 -9.03 9.21 -13.40
CA LEU A 307 -9.74 8.30 -14.30
C LEU A 307 -10.20 9.00 -15.59
N LYS A 308 -10.70 10.23 -15.51
CA LYS A 308 -11.14 10.99 -16.68
C LYS A 308 -9.98 11.41 -17.60
N SER A 309 -8.84 11.80 -17.01
CA SER A 309 -7.70 12.33 -17.77
C SER A 309 -6.81 11.26 -18.37
N GLN A 310 -6.69 10.11 -17.75
CA GLN A 310 -5.72 9.07 -18.11
C GLN A 310 -6.37 7.71 -18.42
N GLY A 311 -7.66 7.55 -18.11
CA GLY A 311 -8.30 6.24 -18.08
C GLY A 311 -7.77 5.36 -16.95
N ALA A 312 -8.38 4.19 -16.73
CA ALA A 312 -7.99 3.29 -15.64
C ALA A 312 -6.54 2.79 -15.79
N ALA A 313 -6.15 2.41 -17.00
CA ALA A 313 -4.80 1.87 -17.26
C ALA A 313 -3.71 2.93 -17.05
N GLY A 314 -3.90 4.14 -17.55
CA GLY A 314 -2.94 5.24 -17.37
C GLY A 314 -2.82 5.67 -15.91
N ALA A 315 -3.96 5.80 -15.20
CA ALA A 315 -3.98 6.16 -13.78
C ALA A 315 -3.33 5.07 -12.89
N ALA A 316 -3.52 3.79 -13.21
CA ALA A 316 -2.85 2.69 -12.50
C ALA A 316 -1.34 2.63 -12.82
N ALA A 317 -0.96 2.88 -14.07
CA ALA A 317 0.44 2.91 -14.51
C ALA A 317 1.24 4.10 -13.93
N ALA A 318 0.57 5.14 -13.45
CA ALA A 318 1.21 6.26 -12.77
C ALA A 318 1.77 5.91 -11.37
N ASN A 319 1.62 4.66 -10.92
CA ASN A 319 2.26 4.17 -9.69
C ASN A 319 3.79 4.19 -9.86
N PRO A 320 4.53 4.94 -9.00
CA PRO A 320 5.98 5.12 -9.15
C PRO A 320 6.80 3.85 -8.98
N THR A 321 6.21 2.81 -8.39
CA THR A 321 6.88 1.49 -8.21
C THR A 321 6.65 0.54 -9.38
N GLY A 322 5.87 0.93 -10.38
CA GLY A 322 5.43 0.03 -11.44
C GLY A 322 4.38 -1.03 -11.00
N ALA A 323 3.91 -0.97 -9.76
CA ALA A 323 2.91 -1.90 -9.22
C ALA A 323 1.50 -1.53 -9.71
N VAL A 324 1.16 -1.91 -10.92
CA VAL A 324 -0.10 -1.56 -11.60
C VAL A 324 -1.32 -2.09 -10.83
N LEU A 325 -1.22 -3.27 -10.21
CA LEU A 325 -2.30 -3.85 -9.40
C LEU A 325 -2.68 -2.93 -8.23
N ALA A 326 -1.69 -2.39 -7.50
CA ALA A 326 -1.95 -1.45 -6.41
C ALA A 326 -2.63 -0.16 -6.89
N GLY A 327 -2.34 0.27 -8.12
CA GLY A 327 -3.06 1.36 -8.76
C GLY A 327 -4.53 1.01 -9.02
N TYR A 328 -4.81 -0.12 -9.65
CA TYR A 328 -6.18 -0.55 -9.95
C TYR A 328 -7.03 -0.77 -8.70
N THR A 329 -6.48 -1.43 -7.69
CA THR A 329 -7.21 -1.66 -6.43
C THR A 329 -7.53 -0.33 -5.73
N ALA A 330 -6.60 0.62 -5.70
CA ALA A 330 -6.83 1.95 -5.13
C ALA A 330 -7.94 2.72 -5.85
N LEU A 331 -7.92 2.74 -7.20
CA LEU A 331 -8.93 3.43 -8.00
C LEU A 331 -10.36 2.92 -7.70
N ALA A 332 -10.53 1.63 -7.42
CA ALA A 332 -11.80 1.03 -7.03
C ALA A 332 -12.12 1.23 -5.54
N ALA A 333 -11.12 1.12 -4.66
CA ALA A 333 -11.30 1.21 -3.22
C ALA A 333 -11.67 2.61 -2.73
N ILE A 334 -11.09 3.67 -3.31
CA ILE A 334 -11.34 5.06 -2.90
C ILE A 334 -12.84 5.41 -2.87
N PRO A 335 -13.62 5.27 -3.94
CA PRO A 335 -15.05 5.57 -3.90
C PRO A 335 -15.84 4.56 -3.05
N ALA A 336 -15.42 3.29 -3.03
CA ALA A 336 -16.08 2.26 -2.22
C ALA A 336 -15.94 2.57 -0.71
N ARG A 337 -14.74 2.86 -0.22
CA ARG A 337 -14.47 3.27 1.17
C ARG A 337 -15.27 4.52 1.54
N TYR A 338 -15.25 5.53 0.66
CA TYR A 338 -15.95 6.77 0.91
C TYR A 338 -17.45 6.56 1.12
N ALA A 339 -18.07 5.67 0.37
CA ALA A 339 -19.50 5.36 0.52
C ALA A 339 -19.77 4.50 1.76
N ILE A 340 -19.04 3.38 1.93
CA ILE A 340 -19.37 2.39 2.97
C ILE A 340 -18.97 2.86 4.38
N GLU A 341 -17.84 3.54 4.55
CA GLU A 341 -17.41 4.05 5.86
C GLU A 341 -18.36 5.11 6.43
N ARG A 342 -19.06 5.83 5.57
CA ARG A 342 -20.10 6.80 5.95
C ARG A 342 -21.50 6.19 6.10
N GLY A 343 -21.68 4.90 5.78
CA GLY A 343 -22.99 4.28 5.72
C GLY A 343 -23.90 4.83 4.62
N ALA A 344 -23.31 5.42 3.57
CA ALA A 344 -24.04 5.99 2.42
C ALA A 344 -24.48 4.89 1.43
N TRP A 345 -25.42 4.04 1.87
CA TRP A 345 -25.77 2.78 1.20
C TRP A 345 -26.28 2.97 -0.22
N THR A 346 -27.07 4.01 -0.47
CA THR A 346 -27.56 4.33 -1.82
C THR A 346 -26.42 4.75 -2.74
N GLU A 347 -25.44 5.50 -2.22
CA GLU A 347 -24.23 5.87 -2.95
C GLU A 347 -23.39 4.63 -3.28
N ALA A 348 -23.19 3.74 -2.29
CA ALA A 348 -22.49 2.48 -2.49
C ALA A 348 -23.16 1.58 -3.55
N ALA A 349 -24.49 1.48 -3.54
CA ALA A 349 -25.26 0.71 -4.52
C ALA A 349 -25.13 1.27 -5.97
N GLY A 350 -24.86 2.57 -6.11
CA GLY A 350 -24.71 3.28 -7.39
C GLY A 350 -23.31 3.31 -7.98
N LEU A 351 -22.30 2.78 -7.29
CA LEU A 351 -20.90 2.80 -7.76
C LEU A 351 -20.75 2.09 -9.10
N GLN A 352 -19.82 2.57 -9.93
CA GLN A 352 -19.53 1.97 -11.23
C GLN A 352 -18.19 1.23 -11.19
N PRO A 353 -18.12 -0.01 -11.68
CA PRO A 353 -16.85 -0.73 -11.81
C PRO A 353 -15.90 0.01 -12.73
N VAL A 354 -14.62 -0.05 -12.43
CA VAL A 354 -13.57 0.59 -13.24
C VAL A 354 -13.24 -0.24 -14.47
N HIS A 355 -13.69 -1.51 -14.50
CA HIS A 355 -13.45 -2.50 -15.57
C HIS A 355 -11.96 -2.63 -15.93
N SER A 356 -11.12 -2.75 -14.91
CA SER A 356 -9.68 -2.82 -15.06
C SER A 356 -9.13 -4.23 -14.83
N THR A 357 -9.40 -4.78 -13.65
CA THR A 357 -9.02 -6.15 -13.27
C THR A 357 -10.15 -6.79 -12.48
N PRO A 358 -10.29 -8.14 -12.50
CA PRO A 358 -11.29 -8.83 -11.69
C PRO A 358 -11.22 -8.47 -10.20
N VAL A 359 -10.00 -8.34 -9.65
CA VAL A 359 -9.76 -7.96 -8.26
C VAL A 359 -10.29 -6.56 -7.94
N ALA A 360 -10.02 -5.57 -8.78
CA ALA A 360 -10.52 -4.20 -8.60
C ALA A 360 -12.04 -4.14 -8.71
N ASP A 361 -12.62 -4.84 -9.69
CA ASP A 361 -14.06 -4.88 -9.88
C ASP A 361 -14.78 -5.57 -8.71
N SER A 362 -14.18 -6.59 -8.07
CA SER A 362 -14.76 -7.23 -6.88
C SER A 362 -14.97 -6.26 -5.73
N ILE A 363 -14.06 -5.30 -5.53
CA ILE A 363 -14.19 -4.24 -4.51
C ILE A 363 -15.47 -3.42 -4.75
N THR A 364 -15.70 -3.05 -6.00
CA THR A 364 -16.90 -2.28 -6.38
C THR A 364 -18.17 -3.11 -6.25
N TYR A 365 -18.16 -4.37 -6.72
CA TYR A 365 -19.34 -5.24 -6.62
C TYR A 365 -19.69 -5.59 -5.17
N PHE A 366 -18.68 -5.74 -4.29
CA PHE A 366 -18.92 -5.91 -2.86
C PHE A 366 -19.62 -4.68 -2.26
N ALA A 367 -19.09 -3.48 -2.51
CA ALA A 367 -19.68 -2.23 -2.01
C ALA A 367 -21.13 -2.06 -2.53
N ARG A 368 -21.37 -2.38 -3.81
CA ARG A 368 -22.73 -2.35 -4.41
C ARG A 368 -23.67 -3.39 -3.80
N ALA A 369 -23.20 -4.61 -3.55
CA ALA A 369 -24.00 -5.66 -2.92
C ALA A 369 -24.41 -5.24 -1.50
N MET A 370 -23.46 -4.75 -0.70
CA MET A 370 -23.73 -4.25 0.64
C MET A 370 -24.67 -3.05 0.63
N GLY A 371 -24.42 -2.07 -0.25
CA GLY A 371 -25.27 -0.89 -0.42
C GLY A 371 -26.68 -1.25 -0.82
N SER A 372 -26.85 -2.21 -1.75
CA SER A 372 -28.16 -2.68 -2.22
C SER A 372 -28.91 -3.44 -1.13
N ALA A 373 -28.25 -4.34 -0.40
CA ALA A 373 -28.85 -5.09 0.71
C ALA A 373 -29.32 -4.15 1.83
N ARG A 374 -28.48 -3.19 2.22
CA ARG A 374 -28.75 -2.22 3.29
C ARG A 374 -29.81 -1.17 2.92
N SER A 375 -30.01 -0.89 1.62
CA SER A 375 -31.10 -0.02 1.12
C SER A 375 -32.36 -0.77 0.68
N GLY A 376 -32.44 -2.08 0.92
CA GLY A 376 -33.64 -2.89 0.66
C GLY A 376 -33.83 -3.34 -0.80
N ASN A 377 -32.87 -3.09 -1.70
CA ASN A 377 -32.92 -3.56 -3.08
C ASN A 377 -32.26 -4.94 -3.21
N LEU A 378 -32.99 -5.98 -2.78
CA LEU A 378 -32.47 -7.35 -2.71
C LEU A 378 -32.14 -7.95 -4.08
N ASP A 379 -32.87 -7.57 -5.14
CA ASP A 379 -32.57 -8.06 -6.49
C ASP A 379 -31.25 -7.50 -7.02
N ALA A 380 -30.96 -6.23 -6.76
CA ALA A 380 -29.67 -5.65 -7.10
C ALA A 380 -28.54 -6.26 -6.24
N ALA A 381 -28.78 -6.55 -4.96
CA ALA A 381 -27.83 -7.25 -4.10
C ALA A 381 -27.45 -8.61 -4.69
N ARG A 382 -28.44 -9.45 -5.03
CA ARG A 382 -28.22 -10.77 -5.64
C ARG A 382 -27.45 -10.71 -6.96
N LYS A 383 -27.73 -9.71 -7.82
CA LYS A 383 -26.99 -9.51 -9.08
C LYS A 383 -25.52 -9.19 -8.83
N ASN A 384 -25.21 -8.36 -7.85
CA ASN A 384 -23.82 -8.03 -7.51
C ASN A 384 -23.10 -9.22 -6.84
N ILE A 385 -23.80 -10.02 -6.03
CA ILE A 385 -23.27 -11.27 -5.45
C ILE A 385 -22.94 -12.28 -6.56
N GLU A 386 -23.76 -12.38 -7.61
CA GLU A 386 -23.47 -13.25 -8.77
C GLU A 386 -22.22 -12.77 -9.52
N GLN A 387 -21.98 -11.44 -9.64
CA GLN A 387 -20.74 -10.94 -10.22
C GLN A 387 -19.51 -11.31 -9.36
N LEU A 388 -19.62 -11.24 -8.03
CA LEU A 388 -18.54 -11.68 -7.14
C LEU A 388 -18.24 -13.18 -7.33
N LYS A 389 -19.28 -14.02 -7.46
CA LYS A 389 -19.13 -15.45 -7.72
C LYS A 389 -18.39 -15.72 -9.04
N GLN A 390 -18.76 -15.04 -10.12
CA GLN A 390 -18.11 -15.19 -11.42
C GLN A 390 -16.63 -14.77 -11.38
N ILE A 391 -16.31 -13.70 -10.64
CA ILE A 391 -14.93 -13.27 -10.43
C ILE A 391 -14.15 -14.33 -9.65
N GLU A 392 -14.70 -14.85 -8.55
CA GLU A 392 -14.09 -15.91 -7.75
C GLU A 392 -13.79 -17.17 -8.59
N GLU A 393 -14.78 -17.65 -9.35
CA GLU A 393 -14.62 -18.80 -10.24
C GLU A 393 -13.54 -18.56 -11.31
N GLY A 394 -13.49 -17.35 -11.87
CA GLY A 394 -12.45 -16.96 -12.84
C GLY A 394 -11.04 -16.95 -12.24
N LEU A 395 -10.89 -16.45 -11.01
CA LEU A 395 -9.61 -16.45 -10.30
C LEU A 395 -9.13 -17.88 -9.97
N LEU A 396 -10.04 -18.76 -9.55
CA LEU A 396 -9.74 -20.18 -9.32
C LEU A 396 -9.28 -20.90 -10.59
N GLN A 397 -9.88 -20.59 -11.75
CA GLN A 397 -9.47 -21.15 -13.05
C GLN A 397 -8.03 -20.80 -13.41
N VAL A 398 -7.57 -19.60 -13.07
CA VAL A 398 -6.18 -19.18 -13.29
C VAL A 398 -5.26 -19.49 -12.11
N LYS A 399 -5.75 -20.21 -11.09
CA LYS A 399 -5.01 -20.63 -9.88
C LYS A 399 -4.51 -19.44 -9.05
N ASP A 400 -5.29 -18.38 -9.00
CA ASP A 400 -5.07 -17.24 -8.11
C ASP A 400 -5.87 -17.43 -6.81
N ASP A 401 -5.45 -18.40 -6.01
CA ASP A 401 -6.17 -18.86 -4.81
C ASP A 401 -6.30 -17.75 -3.76
N TYR A 402 -5.28 -16.87 -3.64
CA TYR A 402 -5.33 -15.79 -2.68
C TYR A 402 -6.47 -14.80 -2.99
N TRP A 403 -6.51 -14.27 -4.20
CA TRP A 403 -7.55 -13.31 -4.58
C TRP A 403 -8.92 -13.96 -4.67
N ALA A 404 -9.01 -15.23 -5.08
CA ALA A 404 -10.27 -15.98 -5.03
C ALA A 404 -10.83 -16.05 -3.60
N GLN A 405 -9.99 -16.34 -2.59
CA GLN A 405 -10.39 -16.35 -1.18
C GLN A 405 -10.83 -14.95 -0.70
N GLN A 406 -10.14 -13.87 -1.09
CA GLN A 406 -10.56 -12.52 -0.73
C GLN A 406 -11.96 -12.18 -1.30
N VAL A 407 -12.25 -12.61 -2.52
CA VAL A 407 -13.59 -12.43 -3.14
C VAL A 407 -14.64 -13.34 -2.47
N GLU A 408 -14.29 -14.58 -2.10
CA GLU A 408 -15.17 -15.47 -1.33
C GLU A 408 -15.60 -14.83 0.00
N ILE A 409 -14.64 -14.25 0.74
CA ILE A 409 -14.91 -13.54 2.01
C ILE A 409 -15.93 -12.41 1.78
N GLN A 410 -15.69 -11.56 0.79
CA GLN A 410 -16.59 -10.46 0.43
C GLN A 410 -17.98 -10.98 0.02
N ARG A 411 -18.03 -12.03 -0.80
CA ARG A 411 -19.28 -12.64 -1.26
C ARG A 411 -20.08 -13.23 -0.10
N ASN A 412 -19.44 -13.96 0.81
CA ASN A 412 -20.11 -14.52 2.00
C ASN A 412 -20.71 -13.43 2.90
N ALA A 413 -20.00 -12.33 3.10
CA ALA A 413 -20.50 -11.18 3.85
C ALA A 413 -21.71 -10.52 3.14
N ALA A 414 -21.66 -10.35 1.81
CA ALA A 414 -22.76 -9.79 1.04
C ALA A 414 -24.00 -10.71 1.06
N ILE A 415 -23.81 -12.03 0.98
CA ILE A 415 -24.89 -13.03 1.12
C ILE A 415 -25.50 -12.94 2.53
N ALA A 416 -24.66 -12.82 3.58
CA ALA A 416 -25.12 -12.71 4.96
C ALA A 416 -26.04 -11.50 5.16
N TRP A 417 -25.64 -10.33 4.71
CA TRP A 417 -26.42 -9.11 4.83
C TRP A 417 -27.70 -9.13 3.98
N THR A 418 -27.66 -9.79 2.82
CA THR A 418 -28.86 -10.04 2.00
C THR A 418 -29.83 -10.98 2.71
N ALA A 419 -29.33 -12.08 3.30
CA ALA A 419 -30.15 -13.02 4.08
C ALA A 419 -30.77 -12.35 5.31
N TYR A 420 -30.03 -11.46 5.99
CA TYR A 420 -30.57 -10.66 7.10
C TYR A 420 -31.74 -9.79 6.63
N ALA A 421 -31.58 -9.08 5.52
CA ALA A 421 -32.63 -8.24 4.94
C ALA A 421 -33.86 -9.06 4.47
N GLU A 422 -33.70 -10.36 4.19
CA GLU A 422 -34.78 -11.32 3.93
C GLU A 422 -35.43 -11.88 5.22
N GLY A 423 -34.98 -11.47 6.40
CA GLY A 423 -35.45 -11.96 7.70
C GLY A 423 -34.82 -13.28 8.15
N LYS A 424 -33.85 -13.84 7.44
CA LYS A 424 -33.19 -15.13 7.73
C LYS A 424 -32.02 -14.95 8.69
N LYS A 425 -32.30 -14.52 9.93
CA LYS A 425 -31.29 -14.07 10.93
C LYS A 425 -30.21 -15.11 11.25
N ASP A 426 -30.60 -16.37 11.47
CA ASP A 426 -29.64 -17.44 11.85
C ASP A 426 -28.68 -17.77 10.70
N ALA A 427 -29.21 -17.86 9.47
CA ALA A 427 -28.40 -18.07 8.27
C ALA A 427 -27.45 -16.90 8.04
N ALA A 428 -27.91 -15.67 8.22
CA ALA A 428 -27.10 -14.47 8.10
C ALA A 428 -25.94 -14.47 9.10
N THR A 429 -26.21 -14.74 10.38
CA THR A 429 -25.18 -14.78 11.43
C THR A 429 -24.15 -15.87 11.16
N LYS A 430 -24.58 -17.07 10.72
CA LYS A 430 -23.66 -18.16 10.38
C LYS A 430 -22.74 -17.78 9.22
N LEU A 431 -23.30 -17.25 8.12
CA LEU A 431 -22.52 -16.83 6.95
C LEU A 431 -21.54 -15.70 7.27
N MET A 432 -21.97 -14.72 8.07
CA MET A 432 -21.09 -13.61 8.45
C MET A 432 -19.93 -14.07 9.34
N ARG A 433 -20.19 -15.04 10.24
CA ARG A 433 -19.14 -15.68 11.04
C ARG A 433 -18.16 -16.44 10.16
N THR A 434 -18.65 -17.21 9.17
CA THR A 434 -17.78 -17.87 8.19
C THR A 434 -16.89 -16.86 7.46
N ALA A 435 -17.43 -15.72 7.02
CA ALA A 435 -16.62 -14.67 6.37
C ALA A 435 -15.55 -14.11 7.32
N ALA A 436 -15.89 -13.86 8.58
CA ALA A 436 -14.96 -13.35 9.58
C ALA A 436 -13.85 -14.36 9.91
N ASP A 437 -14.18 -15.64 10.06
CA ASP A 437 -13.21 -16.70 10.35
C ASP A 437 -12.26 -16.95 9.17
N LEU A 438 -12.75 -16.88 7.92
CA LEU A 438 -11.92 -16.93 6.72
C LEU A 438 -10.97 -15.72 6.62
N GLU A 439 -11.46 -14.53 6.96
CA GLU A 439 -10.62 -13.32 6.95
C GLU A 439 -9.50 -13.40 7.99
N ASP A 440 -9.77 -13.89 9.20
CA ASP A 440 -8.75 -14.07 10.25
C ASP A 440 -7.67 -15.08 9.84
N GLY A 441 -8.01 -16.07 9.01
CA GLY A 441 -7.06 -17.03 8.44
C GLY A 441 -6.26 -16.51 7.24
N SER A 442 -6.47 -15.25 6.83
CA SER A 442 -5.81 -14.64 5.68
C SER A 442 -5.05 -13.37 6.06
N GLU A 443 -4.01 -13.07 5.28
CA GLU A 443 -3.24 -11.83 5.46
C GLU A 443 -3.72 -10.75 4.50
N LYS A 444 -3.54 -9.47 4.88
CA LYS A 444 -3.79 -8.33 4.00
C LYS A 444 -2.74 -8.30 2.89
N HIS A 445 -3.15 -8.15 1.64
CA HIS A 445 -2.22 -7.92 0.55
C HIS A 445 -1.66 -6.49 0.58
N VAL A 446 -0.35 -6.36 0.35
CA VAL A 446 0.35 -5.05 0.37
C VAL A 446 -0.17 -4.06 -0.70
N ALA A 447 -0.78 -4.56 -1.80
CA ALA A 447 -1.43 -3.73 -2.82
C ALA A 447 -2.68 -3.00 -2.32
N MET A 448 -3.22 -3.40 -1.16
CA MET A 448 -4.36 -2.76 -0.51
C MET A 448 -3.88 -1.90 0.66
N GLU A 449 -4.53 -0.76 0.88
CA GLU A 449 -4.32 0.04 2.08
C GLU A 449 -4.64 -0.79 3.33
N ASN A 450 -5.88 -1.27 3.38
CA ASN A 450 -6.40 -2.17 4.40
C ASN A 450 -7.56 -2.94 3.78
N ARG A 451 -8.09 -3.92 4.49
CA ARG A 451 -9.34 -4.56 4.09
C ARG A 451 -10.41 -3.48 3.87
N LEU A 452 -11.24 -3.66 2.86
CA LEU A 452 -12.25 -2.64 2.53
C LEU A 452 -13.18 -2.37 3.73
N TRP A 453 -13.53 -3.46 4.44
CA TRP A 453 -14.23 -3.44 5.72
C TRP A 453 -13.85 -4.69 6.52
N PRO A 454 -13.33 -4.60 7.74
CA PRO A 454 -13.02 -5.76 8.56
C PRO A 454 -14.26 -6.62 8.82
N MET A 455 -14.19 -7.90 8.54
CA MET A 455 -15.36 -8.78 8.64
C MET A 455 -15.83 -8.99 10.08
N ARG A 456 -14.93 -8.87 11.08
CA ARG A 456 -15.32 -8.86 12.50
C ARG A 456 -16.17 -7.64 12.86
N GLU A 457 -15.90 -6.46 12.27
CA GLU A 457 -16.78 -5.29 12.44
C GLU A 457 -18.16 -5.53 11.84
N LEU A 458 -18.21 -6.08 10.60
CA LEU A 458 -19.49 -6.41 9.96
C LEU A 458 -20.29 -7.48 10.71
N LEU A 459 -19.59 -8.44 11.33
CA LEU A 459 -20.25 -9.42 12.21
C LEU A 459 -20.78 -8.74 13.48
N GLY A 460 -20.01 -7.83 14.07
CA GLY A 460 -20.46 -7.01 15.20
C GLY A 460 -21.70 -6.19 14.86
N ASP A 461 -21.72 -5.53 13.70
CA ASP A 461 -22.89 -4.79 13.21
C ASP A 461 -24.11 -5.71 13.07
N LEU A 462 -23.95 -6.89 12.46
CA LEU A 462 -25.05 -7.86 12.31
C LEU A 462 -25.55 -8.38 13.67
N LEU A 463 -24.67 -8.67 14.59
CA LEU A 463 -25.03 -9.13 15.95
C LEU A 463 -25.80 -8.04 16.72
N LEU A 464 -25.49 -6.76 16.53
CA LEU A 464 -26.30 -5.67 17.06
C LEU A 464 -27.70 -5.65 16.45
N GLU A 465 -27.83 -5.86 15.15
CA GLU A 465 -29.13 -5.91 14.45
C GLU A 465 -30.00 -7.09 14.91
N VAL A 466 -29.41 -8.23 15.24
CA VAL A 466 -30.15 -9.40 15.75
C VAL A 466 -30.32 -9.39 17.28
N ASN A 467 -29.95 -8.30 17.94
CA ASN A 467 -30.06 -8.05 19.38
C ASN A 467 -29.17 -8.96 20.26
N GLU A 468 -27.94 -9.23 19.80
CA GLU A 468 -26.90 -9.97 20.54
C GLU A 468 -25.72 -9.05 20.91
N PRO A 469 -25.95 -7.98 21.73
CA PRO A 469 -24.93 -6.96 21.96
C PRO A 469 -23.69 -7.45 22.69
N GLY A 470 -23.82 -8.46 23.59
CA GLY A 470 -22.68 -9.02 24.29
C GLY A 470 -21.74 -9.81 23.39
N LEU A 471 -22.27 -10.46 22.33
CA LEU A 471 -21.45 -11.09 21.28
C LEU A 471 -20.85 -10.03 20.35
N ALA A 472 -21.64 -9.03 19.97
CA ALA A 472 -21.16 -7.93 19.15
C ALA A 472 -19.94 -7.22 19.76
N LEU A 473 -19.96 -6.95 21.06
CA LEU A 473 -18.85 -6.32 21.78
C LEU A 473 -17.55 -7.13 21.61
N LYS A 474 -17.63 -8.45 21.73
CA LYS A 474 -16.46 -9.32 21.56
C LYS A 474 -15.88 -9.23 20.15
N GLU A 475 -16.73 -9.19 19.13
CA GLU A 475 -16.27 -9.12 17.73
C GLU A 475 -15.62 -7.75 17.42
N TYR A 476 -16.18 -6.64 17.94
CA TYR A 476 -15.55 -5.32 17.80
C TYR A 476 -14.21 -5.23 18.57
N GLU A 477 -14.15 -5.78 19.79
CA GLU A 477 -12.90 -5.82 20.56
C GLU A 477 -11.83 -6.66 19.83
N ALA A 478 -12.20 -7.79 19.24
CA ALA A 478 -11.31 -8.60 18.42
C ALA A 478 -10.82 -7.83 17.17
N SER A 479 -11.72 -7.16 16.47
CA SER A 479 -11.36 -6.34 15.32
C SER A 479 -10.38 -5.23 15.69
N LEU A 480 -10.61 -4.53 16.80
CA LEU A 480 -9.76 -3.42 17.28
C LEU A 480 -8.33 -3.86 17.69
N GLN A 481 -8.08 -5.14 17.91
CA GLN A 481 -6.72 -5.66 18.12
C GLN A 481 -5.90 -5.64 16.81
N LEU A 482 -6.55 -5.88 15.67
CA LEU A 482 -5.92 -5.98 14.35
C LEU A 482 -6.06 -4.70 13.52
N ALA A 483 -7.22 -4.06 13.58
CA ALA A 483 -7.56 -2.81 12.90
C ALA A 483 -7.73 -1.69 13.92
N ARG A 484 -6.59 -1.16 14.40
CA ARG A 484 -6.54 -0.24 15.55
C ARG A 484 -7.14 1.13 15.21
N ASN A 485 -7.73 1.77 16.21
CA ASN A 485 -8.24 3.15 16.14
C ASN A 485 -9.20 3.40 14.97
N ARG A 486 -10.05 2.42 14.63
CA ARG A 486 -11.07 2.60 13.60
C ARG A 486 -12.31 3.29 14.15
N TYR A 487 -12.86 4.21 13.35
CA TYR A 487 -14.10 4.93 13.66
C TYR A 487 -15.26 3.97 14.00
N ARG A 488 -15.54 3.04 13.08
CA ARG A 488 -16.63 2.07 13.22
C ARG A 488 -16.37 1.08 14.34
N GLY A 489 -15.12 0.65 14.52
CA GLY A 489 -14.74 -0.22 15.62
C GLY A 489 -15.04 0.39 16.98
N PHE A 490 -14.67 1.67 17.19
CA PHE A 490 -14.97 2.36 18.46
C PHE A 490 -16.47 2.62 18.64
N TYR A 491 -17.17 3.10 17.60
CA TYR A 491 -18.61 3.34 17.71
C TYR A 491 -19.37 2.04 17.99
N GLY A 492 -19.09 0.98 17.22
CA GLY A 492 -19.74 -0.31 17.40
C GLY A 492 -19.49 -0.94 18.77
N ALA A 493 -18.24 -0.91 19.24
CA ALA A 493 -17.90 -1.38 20.58
C ALA A 493 -18.62 -0.58 21.68
N ALA A 494 -18.68 0.76 21.55
CA ALA A 494 -19.41 1.60 22.49
C ALA A 494 -20.91 1.28 22.52
N LYS A 495 -21.52 1.15 21.35
CA LYS A 495 -22.94 0.81 21.19
C LYS A 495 -23.26 -0.57 21.75
N ALA A 496 -22.41 -1.55 21.46
CA ALA A 496 -22.54 -2.91 21.96
C ALA A 496 -22.41 -2.97 23.49
N ALA A 497 -21.42 -2.29 24.07
CA ALA A 497 -21.24 -2.18 25.51
C ALA A 497 -22.44 -1.50 26.18
N GLN A 498 -22.95 -0.40 25.63
CA GLN A 498 -24.14 0.27 26.13
C GLN A 498 -25.36 -0.65 26.17
N ARG A 499 -25.60 -1.38 25.06
CA ARG A 499 -26.77 -2.28 24.94
C ARG A 499 -26.61 -3.57 25.75
N SER A 500 -25.40 -4.00 26.08
CA SER A 500 -25.15 -5.15 26.96
C SER A 500 -25.10 -4.80 28.44
N GLY A 501 -25.30 -3.52 28.82
CA GLY A 501 -25.36 -3.09 30.22
C GLY A 501 -23.96 -2.85 30.83
N ASP A 502 -22.94 -2.58 30.01
CA ASP A 502 -21.59 -2.17 30.46
C ASP A 502 -21.35 -0.66 30.17
N PRO A 503 -21.84 0.25 31.03
CA PRO A 503 -21.68 1.68 30.83
C PRO A 503 -20.21 2.15 30.93
N GLY A 504 -19.37 1.40 31.66
CA GLY A 504 -17.96 1.70 31.81
C GLY A 504 -17.22 1.55 30.48
N LYS A 505 -17.35 0.41 29.81
CA LYS A 505 -16.78 0.19 28.46
C LYS A 505 -17.42 1.13 27.43
N ALA A 506 -18.73 1.35 27.48
CA ALA A 506 -19.40 2.27 26.56
C ALA A 506 -18.76 3.67 26.64
N ARG A 507 -18.56 4.21 27.84
CA ARG A 507 -17.91 5.52 28.04
C ARG A 507 -16.48 5.54 27.49
N ILE A 508 -15.69 4.50 27.73
CA ILE A 508 -14.31 4.39 27.24
C ILE A 508 -14.27 4.45 25.70
N TYR A 509 -15.11 3.68 25.01
CA TYR A 509 -15.10 3.64 23.55
C TYR A 509 -15.69 4.90 22.91
N TYR A 510 -16.74 5.48 23.48
CA TYR A 510 -17.26 6.78 23.02
C TYR A 510 -16.24 7.90 23.21
N ASP A 511 -15.50 7.91 24.32
CA ASP A 511 -14.43 8.89 24.55
C ASP A 511 -13.32 8.76 23.50
N LYS A 512 -12.84 7.52 23.27
CA LYS A 512 -11.85 7.24 22.20
C LYS A 512 -12.34 7.72 20.83
N LEU A 513 -13.61 7.51 20.49
CA LEU A 513 -14.19 7.98 19.23
C LEU A 513 -14.18 9.50 19.15
N VAL A 514 -14.61 10.21 20.21
CA VAL A 514 -14.64 11.67 20.23
C VAL A 514 -13.23 12.27 20.15
N VAL A 515 -12.26 11.68 20.84
CA VAL A 515 -10.84 12.09 20.77
C VAL A 515 -10.30 11.87 19.34
N LEU A 516 -10.53 10.70 18.75
CA LEU A 516 -10.13 10.37 17.37
C LEU A 516 -10.68 11.41 16.39
N CYS A 517 -11.95 11.80 16.56
CA CYS A 517 -12.66 12.73 15.68
C CYS A 517 -12.59 14.19 16.13
N SER A 518 -11.57 14.57 16.91
CA SER A 518 -11.43 15.94 17.42
C SER A 518 -11.32 17.00 16.30
N LYS A 519 -10.90 16.60 15.10
CA LYS A 519 -10.79 17.43 13.89
C LYS A 519 -11.82 17.07 12.81
N ALA A 520 -12.94 16.42 13.19
CA ALA A 520 -14.00 16.09 12.25
C ALA A 520 -14.50 17.34 11.51
N ASP A 521 -14.70 17.23 10.19
CA ASP A 521 -15.17 18.31 9.33
C ASP A 521 -16.64 18.14 8.92
N THR A 522 -17.28 17.04 9.37
CA THR A 522 -18.70 16.74 9.19
C THR A 522 -19.34 16.27 10.50
N GLN A 523 -20.67 16.32 10.53
CA GLN A 523 -21.45 15.81 11.67
C GLN A 523 -22.01 14.42 11.31
N ARG A 524 -21.26 13.36 11.62
CA ARG A 524 -21.79 12.01 11.55
C ARG A 524 -22.73 11.73 12.71
N PRO A 525 -23.89 11.07 12.49
CA PRO A 525 -24.86 10.76 13.55
C PRO A 525 -24.24 10.03 14.75
N GLU A 526 -23.34 9.10 14.49
CA GLU A 526 -22.63 8.29 15.48
C GLU A 526 -21.76 9.16 16.40
N LEU A 527 -21.09 10.17 15.85
CA LEU A 527 -20.27 11.11 16.63
C LEU A 527 -21.15 12.03 17.50
N ALA A 528 -22.31 12.44 16.97
CA ALA A 528 -23.28 13.21 17.73
C ALA A 528 -23.86 12.39 18.89
N GLU A 529 -24.16 11.10 18.67
CA GLU A 529 -24.60 10.17 19.72
C GLU A 529 -23.53 9.99 20.79
N ALA A 530 -22.26 9.78 20.40
CA ALA A 530 -21.14 9.64 21.33
C ALA A 530 -21.00 10.86 22.24
N LYS A 531 -21.01 12.07 21.67
CA LYS A 531 -20.96 13.33 22.44
C LYS A 531 -22.13 13.48 23.40
N LYS A 532 -23.35 13.13 22.93
CA LYS A 532 -24.56 13.15 23.77
C LYS A 532 -24.45 12.18 24.97
N TYR A 533 -23.96 10.96 24.72
CA TYR A 533 -23.78 9.96 25.77
C TYR A 533 -22.76 10.43 26.83
N LEU A 534 -21.63 10.96 26.39
CA LEU A 534 -20.59 11.44 27.32
C LEU A 534 -21.01 12.66 28.13
N ALA A 535 -21.94 13.47 27.63
CA ALA A 535 -22.51 14.61 28.35
C ALA A 535 -23.50 14.21 29.46
N GLN A 536 -24.00 12.97 29.46
CA GLN A 536 -24.85 12.44 30.53
C GLN A 536 -23.96 12.07 31.73
N LYS A 537 -24.26 12.66 32.93
CA LYS A 537 -23.52 12.41 34.18
C LYS A 537 -23.82 11.03 34.75
#